data_4c3f343083821f9702f76153f818a2c9
#
_entry.id   4c3f343083821f9702f76153f818a2c9
#
_cell.length_a   1.000
_cell.length_b   1.000
_cell.length_c   1.000
_cell.angle_alpha   90.00
_cell.angle_beta   90.00
_cell.angle_gamma   90.00
#
_symmetry.space_group_name_H-M   'P 1'
#
loop_
_entity.id
_entity.type
_entity.pdbx_description
1 polymer ?
#
loop_
_entity_poly.entity_id
_entity_poly.type
_entity_poly.pdbx_seq_one_letter_code
_entity_poly.pdbx_strand_id
1 'polypeptide(L)'
;MSKIQHMYIPAGRIIEIPVYDSNAQYLMLGDERFHVNLPKKDFRGQLPENGENVKVFTFYNEDRELEATTVLPLIQEGEVASFRIISVNHLGAFVSIGTKRDILIPMREMREQLEQGRLALVTLQVDDRNQRLFGSTRLSSYFKNNTITLQRGDEVDLLVAEQIEIGNRVIINGKNIGVIFRQEMLRPLKEGDKLKGYIRKIEDGEITVSMSKEGQALIDDARKNLLEFLENNNGYIRLNDDSDPEEIKLRLRMSKGTFKKVVGMLYKEQKVLITKFGIKLNRDENPNISSPKTTPKFSPKFTPKKK
;
A
#
# COMPACT_ATOMS: atom_id res chain seq x y z
N MET A 1 -34.71 -19.45 -17.31
CA MET A 1 -35.12 -18.38 -16.36
C MET A 1 -33.86 -17.69 -15.88
N SER A 2 -33.52 -16.52 -16.46
CA SER A 2 -32.37 -15.73 -16.04
C SER A 2 -32.66 -15.19 -14.64
N LYS A 3 -31.73 -15.41 -13.70
CA LYS A 3 -31.76 -14.77 -12.38
C LYS A 3 -31.69 -13.26 -12.62
N ILE A 4 -32.79 -12.56 -12.37
CA ILE A 4 -32.84 -11.09 -12.35
C ILE A 4 -31.95 -10.68 -11.17
N GLN A 5 -30.75 -10.26 -11.49
CA GLN A 5 -29.82 -9.71 -10.51
C GLN A 5 -30.33 -8.30 -10.19
N HIS A 6 -30.90 -8.11 -8.99
CA HIS A 6 -31.37 -6.80 -8.54
C HIS A 6 -30.19 -5.83 -8.52
N MET A 7 -30.35 -4.67 -9.16
CA MET A 7 -29.36 -3.61 -9.12
C MET A 7 -29.33 -3.04 -7.69
N TYR A 8 -28.23 -3.26 -6.98
CA TYR A 8 -27.98 -2.63 -5.68
C TYR A 8 -27.18 -1.33 -5.92
N ILE A 9 -27.71 -0.20 -5.48
CA ILE A 9 -27.05 1.10 -5.59
C ILE A 9 -26.43 1.42 -4.21
N PRO A 10 -25.11 1.27 -4.04
CA PRO A 10 -24.44 1.53 -2.77
C PRO A 10 -24.30 3.03 -2.51
N ALA A 11 -24.44 3.47 -1.27
CA ALA A 11 -24.10 4.83 -0.87
C ALA A 11 -22.57 5.00 -0.70
N GLY A 12 -22.08 6.23 -0.85
CA GLY A 12 -20.67 6.56 -0.68
C GLY A 12 -19.75 6.13 -1.82
N ARG A 13 -20.29 5.72 -2.96
CA ARG A 13 -19.54 5.21 -4.11
C ARG A 13 -19.75 6.03 -5.37
N ILE A 14 -18.70 6.09 -6.18
CA ILE A 14 -18.77 6.57 -7.55
C ILE A 14 -19.09 5.37 -8.44
N ILE A 15 -20.22 5.42 -9.12
CA ILE A 15 -20.70 4.35 -9.97
C ILE A 15 -21.25 4.89 -11.30
N GLU A 16 -21.33 4.05 -12.30
CA GLU A 16 -21.97 4.35 -13.57
C GLU A 16 -23.33 3.64 -13.61
N ILE A 17 -24.42 4.42 -13.80
CA ILE A 17 -25.79 3.93 -13.75
C ILE A 17 -26.53 4.43 -15.00
N PRO A 18 -27.30 3.58 -15.69
CA PRO A 18 -28.09 4.00 -16.85
C PRO A 18 -29.24 4.91 -16.45
N VAL A 19 -29.57 5.85 -17.31
CA VAL A 19 -30.80 6.66 -17.22
C VAL A 19 -31.97 5.72 -17.53
N TYR A 20 -32.85 5.56 -16.56
CA TYR A 20 -34.07 4.77 -16.71
C TYR A 20 -35.23 5.63 -17.23
N ASP A 21 -35.45 6.79 -16.62
CA ASP A 21 -36.54 7.72 -16.94
C ASP A 21 -36.16 9.15 -16.52
N SER A 22 -36.99 10.13 -16.86
CA SER A 22 -36.79 11.51 -16.44
C SER A 22 -38.11 12.27 -16.27
N ASN A 23 -38.15 13.15 -15.32
CA ASN A 23 -39.24 14.12 -15.13
C ASN A 23 -38.72 15.57 -15.25
N ALA A 24 -39.55 16.56 -14.93
CA ALA A 24 -39.17 17.96 -15.05
C ALA A 24 -37.90 18.36 -14.23
N GLN A 25 -37.66 17.71 -13.08
CA GLN A 25 -36.64 18.10 -12.13
C GLN A 25 -35.47 17.12 -12.04
N TYR A 26 -35.70 15.83 -12.29
CA TYR A 26 -34.74 14.72 -12.06
C TYR A 26 -34.55 13.85 -13.28
N LEU A 27 -33.34 13.29 -13.41
CA LEU A 27 -33.07 12.05 -14.12
C LEU A 27 -33.18 10.91 -13.10
N MET A 28 -33.87 9.83 -13.47
CA MET A 28 -33.98 8.62 -12.67
C MET A 28 -32.94 7.62 -13.18
N LEU A 29 -31.94 7.30 -12.36
CA LEU A 29 -30.83 6.40 -12.73
C LEU A 29 -31.04 5.06 -12.08
N GLY A 30 -31.03 3.98 -12.88
CA GLY A 30 -31.22 2.63 -12.40
C GLY A 30 -32.21 1.84 -13.23
N ASP A 31 -33.21 1.25 -12.59
CA ASP A 31 -34.29 0.50 -13.23
C ASP A 31 -35.66 0.83 -12.60
N GLU A 32 -36.75 0.23 -13.11
CA GLU A 32 -38.10 0.48 -12.62
C GLU A 32 -38.29 0.21 -11.12
N ARG A 33 -37.51 -0.71 -10.55
CA ARG A 33 -37.64 -1.13 -9.14
C ARG A 33 -36.70 -0.39 -8.20
N PHE A 34 -35.50 -0.12 -8.69
CA PHE A 34 -34.43 0.51 -7.90
C PHE A 34 -33.79 1.64 -8.72
N HIS A 35 -34.11 2.85 -8.38
CA HIS A 35 -33.54 4.01 -9.01
C HIS A 35 -33.15 5.07 -7.99
N VAL A 36 -32.24 5.95 -8.39
CA VAL A 36 -31.80 7.10 -7.63
C VAL A 36 -32.03 8.37 -8.43
N ASN A 37 -32.44 9.43 -7.75
CA ASN A 37 -32.72 10.72 -8.37
C ASN A 37 -31.44 11.53 -8.52
N LEU A 38 -31.15 11.97 -9.75
CA LEU A 38 -30.12 12.94 -10.07
C LEU A 38 -30.77 14.26 -10.45
N PRO A 39 -30.62 15.34 -9.68
CA PRO A 39 -31.20 16.65 -10.03
C PRO A 39 -30.63 17.17 -11.37
N LYS A 40 -31.50 17.49 -12.34
CA LYS A 40 -31.09 18.02 -13.65
C LYS A 40 -30.26 19.30 -13.55
N LYS A 41 -30.51 20.15 -12.53
CA LYS A 41 -29.75 21.36 -12.25
C LYS A 41 -28.25 21.08 -11.92
N ASP A 42 -27.91 19.88 -11.53
CA ASP A 42 -26.54 19.47 -11.21
C ASP A 42 -25.78 18.94 -12.44
N PHE A 43 -26.51 18.73 -13.55
CA PHE A 43 -25.91 18.28 -14.80
C PHE A 43 -25.44 19.50 -15.63
N ARG A 44 -24.18 19.41 -16.07
CA ARG A 44 -23.61 20.45 -16.95
C ARG A 44 -23.49 19.88 -18.36
N GLY A 45 -24.15 20.55 -19.32
CA GLY A 45 -24.12 20.16 -20.73
C GLY A 45 -25.43 19.51 -21.17
N GLN A 46 -25.39 18.74 -22.27
CA GLN A 46 -26.54 18.02 -22.81
C GLN A 46 -26.95 16.91 -21.85
N LEU A 47 -28.25 16.83 -21.56
CA LEU A 47 -28.77 15.76 -20.72
C LEU A 47 -28.67 14.41 -21.45
N PRO A 48 -28.27 13.33 -20.76
CA PRO A 48 -28.20 12.01 -21.33
C PRO A 48 -29.58 11.45 -21.66
N GLU A 49 -29.65 10.63 -22.67
CA GLU A 49 -30.88 9.94 -23.10
C GLU A 49 -31.10 8.66 -22.26
N ASN A 50 -32.34 8.12 -22.33
CA ASN A 50 -32.66 6.87 -21.67
C ASN A 50 -31.75 5.74 -22.19
N GLY A 51 -31.17 4.98 -21.26
CA GLY A 51 -30.20 3.90 -21.53
C GLY A 51 -28.73 4.35 -21.52
N GLU A 52 -28.44 5.64 -21.56
CA GLU A 52 -27.07 6.12 -21.41
C GLU A 52 -26.58 6.05 -19.96
N ASN A 53 -25.33 5.63 -19.76
CA ASN A 53 -24.72 5.55 -18.43
C ASN A 53 -24.22 6.91 -17.97
N VAL A 54 -24.56 7.24 -16.73
CA VAL A 54 -24.08 8.47 -16.06
C VAL A 54 -23.18 8.10 -14.88
N LYS A 55 -22.00 8.70 -14.83
CA LYS A 55 -21.09 8.57 -13.71
C LYS A 55 -21.50 9.52 -12.59
N VAL A 56 -21.89 8.95 -11.46
CA VAL A 56 -22.43 9.69 -10.31
C VAL A 56 -21.82 9.20 -9.00
N PHE A 57 -21.85 10.07 -8.00
CA PHE A 57 -21.63 9.73 -6.62
C PHE A 57 -23.00 9.66 -5.92
N THR A 58 -23.22 8.60 -5.16
CA THR A 58 -24.50 8.30 -4.49
C THR A 58 -24.35 8.44 -2.96
N PHE A 59 -25.36 9.00 -2.33
CA PHE A 59 -25.40 9.24 -0.87
C PHE A 59 -26.83 9.37 -0.38
N TYR A 60 -27.05 9.14 0.93
CA TYR A 60 -28.34 9.41 1.56
C TYR A 60 -28.42 10.86 2.04
N ASN A 61 -29.51 11.54 1.72
CA ASN A 61 -29.82 12.90 2.17
C ASN A 61 -30.35 12.91 3.62
N GLU A 62 -30.81 14.09 4.08
CA GLU A 62 -31.33 14.26 5.45
C GLU A 62 -32.64 13.52 5.67
N ASP A 63 -33.43 13.35 4.64
CA ASP A 63 -34.72 12.64 4.64
C ASP A 63 -34.56 11.12 4.49
N ARG A 64 -33.33 10.62 4.46
CA ARG A 64 -32.95 9.22 4.21
C ARG A 64 -33.35 8.73 2.82
N GLU A 65 -33.37 9.59 1.86
CA GLU A 65 -33.56 9.25 0.46
C GLU A 65 -32.20 9.14 -0.23
N LEU A 66 -32.05 8.14 -1.08
CA LEU A 66 -30.84 7.96 -1.87
C LEU A 66 -30.81 8.97 -3.01
N GLU A 67 -29.80 9.81 -3.06
CA GLU A 67 -29.57 10.82 -4.09
C GLU A 67 -28.29 10.53 -4.87
N ALA A 68 -28.21 11.05 -6.07
CA ALA A 68 -27.03 11.04 -6.92
C ALA A 68 -26.57 12.48 -7.22
N THR A 69 -25.28 12.64 -7.45
CA THR A 69 -24.69 13.89 -7.95
C THR A 69 -23.57 13.59 -8.95
N THR A 70 -23.44 14.45 -9.97
CA THR A 70 -22.30 14.40 -10.91
C THR A 70 -21.05 15.09 -10.34
N VAL A 71 -21.16 15.74 -9.18
CA VAL A 71 -20.00 16.31 -8.47
C VAL A 71 -19.31 15.18 -7.73
N LEU A 72 -18.21 14.69 -8.31
CA LEU A 72 -17.47 13.56 -7.75
C LEU A 72 -16.63 13.98 -6.54
N PRO A 73 -16.66 13.22 -5.43
CA PRO A 73 -15.86 13.49 -4.26
C PRO A 73 -14.38 13.15 -4.49
N LEU A 74 -13.52 13.67 -3.62
CA LEU A 74 -12.10 13.38 -3.60
C LEU A 74 -11.78 11.99 -3.04
N ILE A 75 -12.70 11.40 -2.24
CA ILE A 75 -12.62 10.04 -1.71
C ILE A 75 -14.01 9.39 -1.70
N GLN A 76 -14.02 8.08 -1.75
CA GLN A 76 -15.20 7.24 -1.63
C GLN A 76 -15.22 6.52 -0.27
N GLU A 77 -16.34 5.86 0.03
CA GLU A 77 -16.48 5.04 1.24
C GLU A 77 -15.35 4.01 1.32
N GLY A 78 -14.72 3.91 2.50
CA GLY A 78 -13.56 3.05 2.77
C GLY A 78 -12.21 3.62 2.32
N GLU A 79 -12.16 4.72 1.57
CA GLU A 79 -10.91 5.38 1.22
C GLU A 79 -10.47 6.38 2.30
N VAL A 80 -9.19 6.78 2.24
CA VAL A 80 -8.58 7.73 3.18
C VAL A 80 -7.76 8.78 2.44
N ALA A 81 -7.91 10.03 2.86
CA ALA A 81 -7.05 11.13 2.42
C ALA A 81 -6.88 12.19 3.52
N SER A 82 -5.96 13.12 3.27
CA SER A 82 -5.73 14.26 4.16
C SER A 82 -6.65 15.41 3.78
N PHE A 83 -7.44 15.88 4.74
CA PHE A 83 -8.34 17.00 4.57
C PHE A 83 -8.05 18.10 5.58
N ARG A 84 -8.30 19.35 5.17
CA ARG A 84 -8.28 20.50 6.07
C ARG A 84 -9.60 20.59 6.82
N ILE A 85 -9.53 20.71 8.15
CA ILE A 85 -10.71 20.93 8.98
C ILE A 85 -11.27 22.32 8.71
N ILE A 86 -12.53 22.39 8.26
CA ILE A 86 -13.22 23.62 7.90
C ILE A 86 -13.74 24.32 9.15
N SER A 87 -14.38 23.57 10.02
CA SER A 87 -14.97 24.08 11.26
C SER A 87 -15.06 22.97 12.31
N VAL A 88 -15.18 23.36 13.57
CA VAL A 88 -15.41 22.47 14.70
C VAL A 88 -16.52 23.04 15.57
N ASN A 89 -17.48 22.20 15.99
CA ASN A 89 -18.55 22.56 16.91
C ASN A 89 -18.87 21.40 17.87
N HIS A 90 -19.97 21.50 18.62
CA HIS A 90 -20.39 20.48 19.59
C HIS A 90 -20.77 19.12 18.97
N LEU A 91 -21.01 19.03 17.66
CA LEU A 91 -21.30 17.77 16.96
C LEU A 91 -20.01 17.06 16.55
N GLY A 92 -18.94 17.83 16.28
CA GLY A 92 -17.67 17.33 15.79
C GLY A 92 -16.96 18.32 14.86
N ALA A 93 -16.13 17.79 13.97
CA ALA A 93 -15.41 18.56 12.96
C ALA A 93 -16.02 18.35 11.57
N PHE A 94 -15.80 19.30 10.67
CA PHE A 94 -16.30 19.25 9.30
C PHE A 94 -15.15 19.35 8.31
N VAL A 95 -15.25 18.56 7.22
CA VAL A 95 -14.31 18.54 6.10
C VAL A 95 -15.06 18.58 4.78
N SER A 96 -14.48 19.23 3.75
CA SER A 96 -14.99 19.14 2.39
C SER A 96 -14.28 18.05 1.61
N ILE A 97 -15.05 17.13 1.08
CA ILE A 97 -14.56 16.08 0.18
C ILE A 97 -14.75 16.46 -1.30
N GLY A 98 -15.03 17.74 -1.60
CA GLY A 98 -15.26 18.25 -2.96
C GLY A 98 -16.71 18.18 -3.42
N THR A 99 -17.63 17.68 -2.61
CA THR A 99 -19.07 17.71 -2.85
C THR A 99 -19.70 19.00 -2.34
N LYS A 100 -20.98 19.23 -2.65
CA LYS A 100 -21.71 20.43 -2.19
C LYS A 100 -21.94 20.47 -0.67
N ARG A 101 -21.87 19.31 -0.02
CA ARG A 101 -22.07 19.19 1.44
C ARG A 101 -20.76 18.79 2.11
N ASP A 102 -20.47 19.44 3.21
CA ASP A 102 -19.35 19.08 4.07
C ASP A 102 -19.68 17.79 4.83
N ILE A 103 -18.65 17.00 5.08
CA ILE A 103 -18.77 15.73 5.83
C ILE A 103 -18.47 15.99 7.29
N LEU A 104 -19.37 15.56 8.17
CA LEU A 104 -19.18 15.58 9.61
C LEU A 104 -18.25 14.45 10.04
N ILE A 105 -17.27 14.77 10.86
CA ILE A 105 -16.51 13.82 11.67
C ILE A 105 -17.09 13.92 13.09
N PRO A 106 -17.97 12.99 13.51
CA PRO A 106 -18.58 13.05 14.85
C PRO A 106 -17.52 13.01 15.94
N MET A 107 -17.78 13.60 17.13
CA MET A 107 -16.80 13.62 18.22
C MET A 107 -16.30 12.22 18.61
N ARG A 108 -17.17 11.19 18.59
CA ARG A 108 -16.81 9.79 18.83
C ARG A 108 -15.85 9.19 17.80
N GLU A 109 -15.81 9.77 16.58
CA GLU A 109 -14.97 9.34 15.45
C GLU A 109 -13.66 10.12 15.38
N MET A 110 -13.47 11.09 16.26
CA MET A 110 -12.22 11.83 16.39
C MET A 110 -11.26 11.04 17.29
N ARG A 111 -10.06 10.75 16.79
CA ARG A 111 -8.99 10.11 17.57
C ARG A 111 -8.44 11.05 18.65
N GLU A 112 -8.35 12.33 18.29
CA GLU A 112 -7.85 13.42 19.12
C GLU A 112 -8.68 14.68 18.86
N GLN A 113 -8.51 15.71 19.67
CA GLN A 113 -9.18 16.99 19.43
C GLN A 113 -8.67 17.62 18.14
N LEU A 114 -9.60 17.89 17.22
CA LEU A 114 -9.33 18.53 15.94
C LEU A 114 -9.49 20.05 16.08
N GLU A 115 -8.70 20.78 15.30
CA GLU A 115 -8.72 22.24 15.25
C GLU A 115 -8.98 22.73 13.82
N GLN A 116 -9.74 23.82 13.69
CA GLN A 116 -9.98 24.45 12.40
C GLN A 116 -8.67 24.83 11.71
N GLY A 117 -8.59 24.59 10.41
CA GLY A 117 -7.42 24.91 9.58
C GLY A 117 -6.32 23.85 9.57
N ARG A 118 -6.30 22.91 10.53
CA ARG A 118 -5.33 21.80 10.55
C ARG A 118 -5.68 20.72 9.53
N LEU A 119 -4.68 19.99 9.10
CA LEU A 119 -4.84 18.78 8.26
C LEU A 119 -5.04 17.57 9.16
N ALA A 120 -5.98 16.71 8.79
CA ALA A 120 -6.20 15.42 9.42
C ALA A 120 -6.40 14.34 8.35
N LEU A 121 -5.93 13.12 8.63
CA LEU A 121 -6.28 11.96 7.83
C LEU A 121 -7.70 11.51 8.17
N VAL A 122 -8.56 11.47 7.15
CA VAL A 122 -9.97 11.13 7.30
C VAL A 122 -10.32 9.99 6.35
N THR A 123 -10.97 8.97 6.86
CA THR A 123 -11.64 7.94 6.05
C THR A 123 -13.13 8.27 5.96
N LEU A 124 -13.72 8.05 4.78
CA LEU A 124 -15.15 8.20 4.56
C LEU A 124 -15.86 6.88 4.86
N GLN A 125 -16.93 6.93 5.64
CA GLN A 125 -17.69 5.77 6.06
C GLN A 125 -19.19 6.01 5.89
N VAL A 126 -19.98 4.93 5.84
CA VAL A 126 -21.44 4.93 5.85
C VAL A 126 -21.91 4.40 7.22
N ASP A 127 -22.79 5.12 7.88
CA ASP A 127 -23.39 4.68 9.14
C ASP A 127 -24.43 3.59 8.86
N ASP A 128 -24.27 2.42 9.43
CA ASP A 128 -25.16 1.25 9.22
C ASP A 128 -26.62 1.50 9.62
N ARG A 129 -26.88 2.44 10.52
CA ARG A 129 -28.22 2.70 11.07
C ARG A 129 -29.04 3.67 10.23
N ASN A 130 -28.39 4.72 9.73
CA ASN A 130 -29.06 5.79 8.98
C ASN A 130 -28.55 5.98 7.56
N GLN A 131 -27.55 5.15 7.16
CA GLN A 131 -26.93 5.15 5.84
C GLN A 131 -26.26 6.47 5.44
N ARG A 132 -26.07 7.39 6.39
CA ARG A 132 -25.41 8.67 6.13
C ARG A 132 -23.90 8.55 6.08
N LEU A 133 -23.30 9.38 5.26
CA LEU A 133 -21.85 9.52 5.19
C LEU A 133 -21.32 10.27 6.41
N PHE A 134 -20.22 9.81 6.96
CA PHE A 134 -19.46 10.50 7.98
C PHE A 134 -17.96 10.26 7.79
N GLY A 135 -17.16 11.17 8.32
CA GLY A 135 -15.70 11.02 8.37
C GLY A 135 -15.25 10.42 9.68
N SER A 136 -14.12 9.70 9.66
CA SER A 136 -13.47 9.24 10.89
C SER A 136 -11.95 9.45 10.80
N THR A 137 -11.34 9.90 11.90
CA THR A 137 -9.88 9.89 12.08
C THR A 137 -9.38 8.66 12.83
N ARG A 138 -10.29 7.76 13.25
CA ARG A 138 -9.98 6.48 13.90
C ARG A 138 -9.70 5.39 12.86
N LEU A 139 -8.68 5.58 12.03
CA LEU A 139 -8.40 4.74 10.87
C LEU A 139 -8.25 3.26 11.23
N SER A 140 -7.59 2.95 12.34
CA SER A 140 -7.41 1.57 12.82
C SER A 140 -8.72 0.83 13.17
N SER A 141 -9.83 1.54 13.33
CA SER A 141 -11.14 0.94 13.56
C SER A 141 -11.78 0.40 12.29
N TYR A 142 -11.43 0.96 11.14
CA TYR A 142 -12.03 0.67 9.84
C TYR A 142 -11.13 -0.17 8.94
N PHE A 143 -9.81 0.03 8.99
CA PHE A 143 -8.86 -0.79 8.25
C PHE A 143 -8.53 -2.04 9.05
N LYS A 144 -9.07 -3.19 8.62
CA LYS A 144 -8.89 -4.49 9.28
C LYS A 144 -8.36 -5.52 8.29
N ASN A 145 -7.59 -6.45 8.79
CA ASN A 145 -6.98 -7.51 7.99
C ASN A 145 -7.88 -8.74 7.84
N ASN A 146 -9.15 -8.54 7.48
CA ASN A 146 -10.11 -9.63 7.32
C ASN A 146 -9.78 -10.55 6.13
N THR A 147 -9.19 -9.99 5.08
CA THR A 147 -8.75 -10.74 3.89
C THR A 147 -7.38 -10.23 3.49
N ILE A 148 -6.36 -11.06 3.67
CA ILE A 148 -4.98 -10.76 3.31
C ILE A 148 -4.63 -11.58 2.08
N THR A 149 -4.42 -10.90 0.94
CA THR A 149 -3.92 -11.51 -0.30
C THR A 149 -2.44 -11.28 -0.51
N LEU A 150 -1.80 -10.54 0.43
CA LEU A 150 -0.40 -10.14 0.39
C LEU A 150 0.51 -11.30 0.82
N GLN A 151 1.72 -11.31 0.29
CA GLN A 151 2.77 -12.26 0.62
C GLN A 151 4.03 -11.53 1.09
N ARG A 152 4.87 -12.25 1.84
CA ARG A 152 6.18 -11.75 2.25
C ARG A 152 7.02 -11.38 1.03
N GLY A 153 7.61 -10.19 1.06
CA GLY A 153 8.43 -9.64 -0.03
C GLY A 153 7.66 -8.78 -1.03
N ASP A 154 6.32 -8.78 -1.01
CA ASP A 154 5.52 -7.93 -1.89
C ASP A 154 5.85 -6.45 -1.67
N GLU A 155 6.03 -5.72 -2.76
CA GLU A 155 6.10 -4.27 -2.75
C GLU A 155 4.70 -3.69 -2.65
N VAL A 156 4.52 -2.75 -1.73
CA VAL A 156 3.22 -2.18 -1.38
C VAL A 156 3.28 -0.67 -1.23
N ASP A 157 2.16 -0.01 -1.48
CA ASP A 157 1.96 1.40 -1.15
C ASP A 157 1.58 1.53 0.33
N LEU A 158 2.29 2.41 1.02
CA LEU A 158 2.07 2.70 2.44
C LEU A 158 1.61 4.14 2.63
N LEU A 159 0.58 4.32 3.45
CA LEU A 159 0.18 5.60 4.01
C LEU A 159 0.39 5.54 5.53
N VAL A 160 1.22 6.41 6.06
CA VAL A 160 1.44 6.51 7.51
C VAL A 160 0.19 7.06 8.18
N ALA A 161 -0.45 6.23 8.99
CA ALA A 161 -1.74 6.54 9.61
C ALA A 161 -1.62 7.11 11.03
N GLU A 162 -0.65 6.62 11.80
CA GLU A 162 -0.51 6.95 13.21
C GLU A 162 0.89 6.64 13.72
N GLN A 163 1.43 7.52 14.57
CA GLN A 163 2.64 7.23 15.32
C GLN A 163 2.26 6.45 16.59
N ILE A 164 2.96 5.35 16.85
CA ILE A 164 2.78 4.51 18.04
C ILE A 164 4.13 4.32 18.75
N GLU A 165 4.12 3.81 19.96
CA GLU A 165 5.33 3.65 20.78
C GLU A 165 6.43 2.84 20.09
N ILE A 166 6.06 1.76 19.39
CA ILE A 166 7.01 0.84 18.74
C ILE A 166 7.37 1.23 17.29
N GLY A 167 6.70 2.24 16.71
CA GLY A 167 6.91 2.67 15.32
C GLY A 167 5.74 3.46 14.77
N ASN A 168 5.25 3.08 13.59
CA ASN A 168 4.09 3.71 12.95
C ASN A 168 3.09 2.65 12.47
N ARG A 169 1.80 2.91 12.65
CA ARG A 169 0.76 2.21 11.91
C ARG A 169 0.69 2.76 10.49
N VAL A 170 0.50 1.87 9.55
CA VAL A 170 0.41 2.21 8.12
C VAL A 170 -0.77 1.51 7.47
N ILE A 171 -1.41 2.20 6.55
CA ILE A 171 -2.41 1.61 5.66
C ILE A 171 -1.69 1.08 4.43
N ILE A 172 -1.93 -0.17 4.09
CA ILE A 172 -1.27 -0.93 3.03
C ILE A 172 -2.21 -1.04 1.85
N ASN A 173 -1.81 -0.53 0.67
CA ASN A 173 -2.58 -0.54 -0.57
C ASN A 173 -4.02 -0.02 -0.40
N GLY A 174 -4.26 0.89 0.58
CA GLY A 174 -5.59 1.44 0.88
C GLY A 174 -6.60 0.44 1.45
N LYS A 175 -6.18 -0.76 1.87
CA LYS A 175 -7.11 -1.84 2.30
C LYS A 175 -6.75 -2.46 3.64
N ASN A 176 -5.50 -2.82 3.84
CA ASN A 176 -5.03 -3.50 5.04
C ASN A 176 -4.34 -2.50 5.99
N ILE A 177 -4.21 -2.89 7.25
CA ILE A 177 -3.44 -2.15 8.24
C ILE A 177 -2.23 -2.97 8.67
N GLY A 178 -1.09 -2.31 8.87
CA GLY A 178 0.14 -2.94 9.33
C GLY A 178 0.95 -2.02 10.22
N VAL A 179 2.11 -2.52 10.65
CA VAL A 179 3.06 -1.80 11.49
C VAL A 179 4.42 -1.77 10.81
N ILE A 180 5.01 -0.58 10.75
CA ILE A 180 6.43 -0.41 10.46
C ILE A 180 7.15 -0.10 11.77
N PHE A 181 8.03 -1.00 12.20
CA PHE A 181 8.79 -0.82 13.42
C PHE A 181 9.88 0.24 13.24
N ARG A 182 10.25 0.91 14.32
CA ARG A 182 11.26 2.00 14.30
C ARG A 182 12.59 1.57 13.67
N GLN A 183 13.01 0.33 13.88
CA GLN A 183 14.23 -0.26 13.31
C GLN A 183 14.15 -0.54 11.79
N GLU A 184 12.94 -0.59 11.23
CA GLU A 184 12.69 -0.83 9.80
C GLU A 184 12.55 0.48 9.01
N MET A 185 12.58 1.61 9.71
CA MET A 185 12.49 2.93 9.10
C MET A 185 13.88 3.43 8.71
N LEU A 186 14.04 3.87 7.47
CA LEU A 186 15.27 4.50 6.97
C LEU A 186 15.34 6.00 7.30
N ARG A 187 14.21 6.60 7.65
CA ARG A 187 14.04 7.98 8.09
C ARG A 187 12.84 8.11 9.03
N PRO A 188 12.75 9.18 9.83
CA PRO A 188 11.52 9.47 10.56
C PRO A 188 10.33 9.62 9.62
N LEU A 189 9.19 9.07 10.02
CA LEU A 189 7.92 9.14 9.28
C LEU A 189 6.94 10.02 10.04
N LYS A 190 6.09 10.75 9.28
CA LYS A 190 5.02 11.59 9.80
C LYS A 190 3.69 11.06 9.31
N GLU A 191 2.63 11.30 10.09
CA GLU A 191 1.26 11.03 9.66
C GLU A 191 0.96 11.71 8.31
N GLY A 192 0.37 10.95 7.38
CA GLY A 192 0.12 11.40 6.02
C GLY A 192 1.25 11.12 5.03
N ASP A 193 2.44 10.71 5.47
CA ASP A 193 3.52 10.32 4.55
C ASP A 193 3.07 9.14 3.68
N LYS A 194 3.31 9.28 2.36
CA LYS A 194 3.10 8.20 1.38
C LYS A 194 4.46 7.70 0.92
N LEU A 195 4.64 6.39 0.94
CA LEU A 195 5.91 5.75 0.55
C LEU A 195 5.68 4.33 0.02
N LYS A 196 6.68 3.79 -0.65
CA LYS A 196 6.75 2.36 -0.97
C LYS A 196 7.39 1.61 0.20
N GLY A 197 6.92 0.39 0.43
CA GLY A 197 7.50 -0.52 1.40
C GLY A 197 7.33 -1.97 0.97
N TYR A 198 7.77 -2.88 1.82
CA TYR A 198 7.77 -4.31 1.54
C TYR A 198 7.15 -5.08 2.70
N ILE A 199 6.32 -6.08 2.39
CA ILE A 199 5.78 -6.99 3.40
C ILE A 199 6.91 -7.81 3.99
N ARG A 200 7.15 -7.67 5.30
CA ARG A 200 8.18 -8.41 6.02
C ARG A 200 7.66 -9.71 6.62
N LYS A 201 6.51 -9.63 7.27
CA LYS A 201 5.90 -10.76 7.98
C LYS A 201 4.37 -10.58 8.00
N ILE A 202 3.69 -11.70 7.90
CA ILE A 202 2.25 -11.80 8.15
C ILE A 202 2.06 -12.95 9.12
N GLU A 203 1.50 -12.68 10.29
CA GLU A 203 1.31 -13.66 11.36
C GLU A 203 0.09 -13.28 12.18
N ASP A 204 -0.79 -14.22 12.42
CA ASP A 204 -2.01 -14.05 13.22
C ASP A 204 -2.88 -12.85 12.79
N GLY A 205 -2.89 -12.53 11.49
CA GLY A 205 -3.60 -11.38 10.93
C GLY A 205 -2.87 -10.04 11.07
N GLU A 206 -1.71 -10.00 11.72
CA GLU A 206 -0.87 -8.82 11.80
C GLU A 206 0.13 -8.75 10.63
N ILE A 207 0.27 -7.57 10.04
CA ILE A 207 1.17 -7.32 8.93
C ILE A 207 2.29 -6.40 9.40
N THR A 208 3.52 -6.89 9.29
CA THR A 208 4.72 -6.07 9.49
C THR A 208 5.30 -5.67 8.16
N VAL A 209 5.66 -4.40 8.00
CA VAL A 209 6.26 -3.84 6.80
C VAL A 209 7.62 -3.20 7.08
N SER A 210 8.44 -3.05 6.04
CA SER A 210 9.75 -2.41 6.08
C SER A 210 9.90 -1.41 4.93
N MET A 211 10.71 -0.38 5.11
CA MET A 211 11.10 0.54 4.03
C MET A 211 12.18 -0.05 3.10
N SER A 212 12.83 -1.12 3.50
CA SER A 212 13.85 -1.81 2.70
C SER A 212 13.38 -3.18 2.29
N LYS A 213 13.76 -3.62 1.11
CA LYS A 213 13.60 -5.03 0.71
C LYS A 213 14.22 -5.93 1.78
N GLU A 214 13.52 -6.98 2.17
CA GLU A 214 14.08 -7.95 3.10
C GLU A 214 15.41 -8.54 2.59
N GLY A 215 16.24 -8.97 3.54
CA GLY A 215 17.56 -9.51 3.25
C GLY A 215 17.60 -10.60 2.18
N GLN A 216 16.51 -11.36 1.93
CA GLN A 216 16.46 -12.34 0.85
C GLN A 216 16.28 -11.66 -0.53
N ALA A 217 15.38 -10.69 -0.67
CA ALA A 217 15.20 -9.94 -1.92
C ALA A 217 16.44 -9.09 -2.24
N LEU A 218 17.07 -8.48 -1.23
CA LEU A 218 18.38 -7.83 -1.38
C LEU A 218 19.47 -8.81 -1.83
N ILE A 219 19.42 -10.03 -1.33
CA ILE A 219 20.35 -11.09 -1.72
C ILE A 219 20.07 -11.55 -3.16
N ASP A 220 18.81 -11.71 -3.54
CA ASP A 220 18.43 -12.12 -4.90
C ASP A 220 18.78 -11.04 -5.93
N ASP A 221 18.53 -9.77 -5.64
CA ASP A 221 18.99 -8.64 -6.46
C ASP A 221 20.53 -8.58 -6.53
N ALA A 222 21.20 -8.72 -5.40
CA ALA A 222 22.65 -8.71 -5.34
C ALA A 222 23.27 -9.90 -6.10
N ARG A 223 22.60 -11.07 -6.06
CA ARG A 223 22.98 -12.25 -6.81
C ARG A 223 22.87 -12.03 -8.32
N LYS A 224 21.75 -11.46 -8.77
CA LYS A 224 21.54 -11.08 -10.17
C LYS A 224 22.60 -10.09 -10.63
N ASN A 225 22.81 -9.03 -9.86
CA ASN A 225 23.81 -8.01 -10.15
C ASN A 225 25.24 -8.59 -10.24
N LEU A 226 25.61 -9.53 -9.36
CA LEU A 226 26.93 -10.17 -9.39
C LEU A 226 27.09 -11.06 -10.63
N LEU A 227 26.07 -11.85 -11.01
CA LEU A 227 26.13 -12.68 -12.22
C LEU A 227 26.20 -11.82 -13.48
N GLU A 228 25.37 -10.80 -13.62
CA GLU A 228 25.42 -9.85 -14.75
C GLU A 228 26.78 -9.14 -14.84
N PHE A 229 27.34 -8.73 -13.70
CA PHE A 229 28.67 -8.14 -13.65
C PHE A 229 29.75 -9.10 -14.13
N LEU A 230 29.70 -10.35 -13.69
CA LEU A 230 30.65 -11.39 -14.15
C LEU A 230 30.50 -11.65 -15.66
N GLU A 231 29.30 -11.76 -16.19
CA GLU A 231 29.04 -11.95 -17.62
C GLU A 231 29.62 -10.82 -18.46
N ASN A 232 29.40 -9.55 -18.03
CA ASN A 232 29.89 -8.36 -18.70
C ASN A 232 31.41 -8.13 -18.58
N ASN A 233 32.08 -8.85 -17.66
CA ASN A 233 33.52 -8.74 -17.40
C ASN A 233 34.29 -10.04 -17.68
N ASN A 234 34.00 -10.70 -18.79
CA ASN A 234 34.65 -11.94 -19.25
C ASN A 234 34.58 -13.09 -18.21
N GLY A 235 33.58 -13.08 -17.33
CA GLY A 235 33.36 -14.11 -16.35
C GLY A 235 34.27 -14.02 -15.12
N TYR A 236 34.96 -12.91 -14.87
CA TYR A 236 35.90 -12.78 -13.75
C TYR A 236 35.81 -11.41 -13.07
N ILE A 237 35.88 -11.42 -11.75
CA ILE A 237 36.01 -10.21 -10.93
C ILE A 237 37.13 -10.37 -9.91
N ARG A 238 38.03 -9.39 -9.81
CA ARG A 238 39.12 -9.35 -8.84
C ARG A 238 38.63 -8.81 -7.49
N LEU A 239 37.67 -9.45 -6.88
CA LEU A 239 37.15 -9.18 -5.55
C LEU A 239 37.07 -10.49 -4.76
N ASN A 240 37.46 -10.46 -3.50
CA ASN A 240 37.43 -11.59 -2.56
C ASN A 240 37.02 -11.13 -1.17
N ASP A 241 37.12 -12.01 -0.18
CA ASP A 241 36.79 -11.74 1.23
C ASP A 241 37.64 -10.66 1.89
N ASP A 242 38.86 -10.41 1.36
CA ASP A 242 39.80 -9.42 1.91
C ASP A 242 39.67 -8.06 1.22
N SER A 243 38.90 -7.96 0.12
CA SER A 243 38.69 -6.73 -0.64
C SER A 243 38.05 -5.63 0.22
N ASP A 244 38.40 -4.38 -0.11
CA ASP A 244 37.89 -3.20 0.59
C ASP A 244 36.35 -3.11 0.45
N PRO A 245 35.61 -2.85 1.56
CA PRO A 245 34.18 -2.64 1.55
C PRO A 245 33.71 -1.57 0.58
N GLU A 246 34.46 -0.46 0.45
CA GLU A 246 34.13 0.63 -0.48
C GLU A 246 34.31 0.21 -1.95
N GLU A 247 35.31 -0.60 -2.28
CA GLU A 247 35.49 -1.14 -3.61
C GLU A 247 34.35 -2.07 -4.00
N ILE A 248 33.92 -2.93 -3.09
CA ILE A 248 32.76 -3.82 -3.30
C ILE A 248 31.49 -3.01 -3.54
N LYS A 249 31.26 -1.99 -2.72
CA LYS A 249 30.10 -1.11 -2.81
C LYS A 249 30.07 -0.32 -4.13
N LEU A 250 31.23 0.20 -4.53
CA LEU A 250 31.36 0.97 -5.80
C LEU A 250 31.09 0.11 -7.03
N ARG A 251 31.67 -1.10 -7.08
CA ARG A 251 31.57 -1.97 -8.25
C ARG A 251 30.26 -2.77 -8.32
N LEU A 252 29.78 -3.27 -7.20
CA LEU A 252 28.66 -4.21 -7.14
C LEU A 252 27.41 -3.64 -6.48
N ARG A 253 27.45 -2.41 -5.96
CA ARG A 253 26.35 -1.72 -5.26
C ARG A 253 25.77 -2.52 -4.10
N MET A 254 26.61 -3.28 -3.41
CA MET A 254 26.22 -4.09 -2.25
C MET A 254 27.23 -4.00 -1.11
N SER A 255 26.81 -4.31 0.11
CA SER A 255 27.71 -4.37 1.26
C SER A 255 28.65 -5.58 1.18
N LYS A 256 29.82 -5.51 1.84
CA LYS A 256 30.74 -6.65 1.96
C LYS A 256 30.08 -7.89 2.58
N GLY A 257 29.17 -7.70 3.56
CA GLY A 257 28.40 -8.79 4.16
C GLY A 257 27.44 -9.47 3.16
N THR A 258 26.74 -8.68 2.36
CA THR A 258 25.87 -9.15 1.27
C THR A 258 26.69 -9.89 0.20
N PHE A 259 27.83 -9.32 -0.21
CA PHE A 259 28.74 -9.93 -1.16
C PHE A 259 29.20 -11.31 -0.71
N LYS A 260 29.72 -11.46 0.54
CA LYS A 260 30.12 -12.76 1.09
C LYS A 260 29.00 -13.79 1.06
N LYS A 261 27.80 -13.38 1.45
CA LYS A 261 26.62 -14.26 1.47
C LYS A 261 26.23 -14.71 0.05
N VAL A 262 26.18 -13.80 -0.90
CA VAL A 262 25.84 -14.09 -2.31
C VAL A 262 26.88 -15.01 -2.95
N VAL A 263 28.15 -14.71 -2.78
CA VAL A 263 29.25 -15.57 -3.30
C VAL A 263 29.15 -16.99 -2.73
N GLY A 264 28.93 -17.11 -1.41
CA GLY A 264 28.76 -18.41 -0.76
C GLY A 264 27.56 -19.22 -1.30
N MET A 265 26.45 -18.53 -1.63
CA MET A 265 25.27 -19.17 -2.24
C MET A 265 25.57 -19.63 -3.67
N LEU A 266 26.11 -18.74 -4.52
CA LEU A 266 26.45 -19.04 -5.92
C LEU A 266 27.52 -20.13 -6.03
N TYR A 267 28.47 -20.19 -5.10
CA TYR A 267 29.45 -21.23 -5.03
C TYR A 267 28.81 -22.61 -4.70
N LYS A 268 27.92 -22.68 -3.72
CA LYS A 268 27.16 -23.90 -3.40
C LYS A 268 26.30 -24.38 -4.57
N GLU A 269 25.79 -23.46 -5.38
CA GLU A 269 25.02 -23.75 -6.59
C GLU A 269 25.91 -24.05 -7.81
N GLN A 270 27.24 -24.09 -7.62
CA GLN A 270 28.22 -24.34 -8.67
C GLN A 270 28.19 -23.34 -9.82
N LYS A 271 27.62 -22.14 -9.63
CA LYS A 271 27.57 -21.07 -10.63
C LYS A 271 28.84 -20.25 -10.69
N VAL A 272 29.59 -20.18 -9.59
CA VAL A 272 30.86 -19.49 -9.51
C VAL A 272 31.94 -20.32 -8.84
N LEU A 273 33.21 -20.07 -9.21
CA LEU A 273 34.40 -20.59 -8.60
C LEU A 273 35.09 -19.50 -7.79
N ILE A 274 35.49 -19.82 -6.56
CA ILE A 274 36.26 -18.90 -5.71
C ILE A 274 37.76 -19.22 -5.95
N THR A 275 38.50 -18.17 -6.36
CA THR A 275 39.95 -18.28 -6.57
C THR A 275 40.70 -17.44 -5.52
N LYS A 276 42.02 -17.60 -5.45
CA LYS A 276 42.85 -16.81 -4.52
C LYS A 276 42.74 -15.29 -4.73
N PHE A 277 42.47 -14.86 -5.95
CA PHE A 277 42.48 -13.43 -6.31
C PHE A 277 41.14 -12.87 -6.72
N GLY A 278 40.07 -13.68 -6.71
CA GLY A 278 38.75 -13.22 -7.11
C GLY A 278 37.76 -14.33 -7.35
N ILE A 279 36.68 -14.00 -8.04
CA ILE A 279 35.56 -14.89 -8.34
C ILE A 279 35.44 -15.04 -9.86
N LYS A 280 35.26 -16.29 -10.31
CA LYS A 280 35.10 -16.64 -11.72
C LYS A 280 33.76 -17.32 -11.93
N LEU A 281 33.08 -16.99 -13.05
CA LEU A 281 31.88 -17.70 -13.50
C LEU A 281 32.24 -19.15 -13.86
N ASN A 282 31.47 -20.10 -13.35
CA ASN A 282 31.63 -21.50 -13.73
C ASN A 282 30.90 -21.74 -15.04
N ARG A 283 31.62 -21.93 -16.15
CA ARG A 283 31.08 -22.17 -17.49
C ARG A 283 31.02 -23.65 -17.87
N ASP A 284 31.49 -24.54 -16.99
CA ASP A 284 31.51 -25.98 -17.27
C ASP A 284 30.18 -26.61 -16.84
N GLU A 285 29.22 -26.65 -17.76
CA GLU A 285 28.05 -27.54 -17.65
C GLU A 285 28.46 -29.00 -17.91
N ASN A 286 29.15 -29.63 -16.93
CA ASN A 286 29.35 -31.07 -16.95
C ASN A 286 28.88 -31.67 -15.60
N PRO A 287 27.77 -32.45 -15.58
CA PRO A 287 27.18 -32.92 -14.31
C PRO A 287 27.95 -34.07 -13.66
N ASN A 288 29.18 -34.40 -14.06
CA ASN A 288 29.96 -35.52 -13.54
C ASN A 288 31.40 -35.13 -13.14
N ILE A 289 31.54 -34.33 -12.07
CA ILE A 289 32.80 -34.33 -11.32
C ILE A 289 32.48 -34.32 -9.83
N SER A 290 32.81 -35.40 -9.17
CA SER A 290 32.73 -35.64 -7.72
C SER A 290 33.40 -34.54 -6.92
N SER A 291 32.68 -34.09 -5.89
CA SER A 291 33.08 -33.07 -4.91
C SER A 291 34.50 -33.23 -4.40
N PRO A 292 35.38 -32.22 -4.45
CA PRO A 292 36.55 -32.20 -3.60
C PRO A 292 36.10 -31.96 -2.15
N LYS A 293 36.34 -32.95 -1.30
CA LYS A 293 36.22 -32.83 0.17
C LYS A 293 37.30 -31.90 0.69
N THR A 294 37.02 -30.59 0.68
CA THR A 294 37.71 -29.61 1.53
C THR A 294 36.83 -28.41 1.72
N THR A 295 36.08 -28.46 2.77
CA THR A 295 35.35 -27.29 3.29
C THR A 295 36.39 -26.27 3.80
N PRO A 296 36.43 -25.04 3.27
CA PRO A 296 37.12 -23.95 3.94
C PRO A 296 36.43 -23.72 5.27
N LYS A 297 37.15 -23.90 6.37
CA LYS A 297 36.65 -23.60 7.72
C LYS A 297 36.36 -22.11 7.85
N PHE A 298 35.12 -21.71 7.67
CA PHE A 298 34.60 -20.45 8.20
C PHE A 298 34.43 -20.62 9.71
N SER A 299 35.43 -20.28 10.49
CA SER A 299 35.29 -20.18 11.94
C SER A 299 34.93 -18.75 12.30
N PRO A 300 33.75 -18.47 12.89
CA PRO A 300 33.52 -17.17 13.50
C PRO A 300 34.33 -17.07 14.78
N LYS A 301 35.45 -16.35 14.76
CA LYS A 301 36.13 -15.94 16.01
C LYS A 301 35.29 -14.85 16.67
N PHE A 302 34.38 -15.26 17.50
CA PHE A 302 33.75 -14.42 18.49
C PHE A 302 34.65 -14.40 19.72
N THR A 303 35.40 -13.35 19.92
CA THR A 303 36.04 -13.03 21.20
C THR A 303 35.24 -11.91 21.88
N PRO A 304 34.59 -12.17 23.02
CA PRO A 304 33.96 -11.11 23.79
C PRO A 304 35.07 -10.29 24.49
N LYS A 305 35.20 -9.00 24.17
CA LYS A 305 35.94 -8.07 25.01
C LYS A 305 35.16 -7.80 26.28
N LYS A 306 35.68 -8.32 27.41
CA LYS A 306 35.37 -7.83 28.74
C LYS A 306 36.02 -6.42 28.88
N LYS A 307 35.21 -5.43 29.15
CA LYS A 307 35.27 -4.44 30.26
C LYS A 307 34.11 -3.49 30.12
#